data_71d2270e2819d7617336a17253c0ce7b
#
_entry.id   71d2270e2819d7617336a17253c0ce7b
#
_cell.length_a   1.000
_cell.length_b   1.000
_cell.length_c   1.000
_cell.angle_alpha   90.00
_cell.angle_beta   90.00
_cell.angle_gamma   90.00
#
_symmetry.space_group_name_H-M   'P 1'
#
loop_
_entity.id
_entity.type
_entity.pdbx_description
1 polymer ?
#
loop_
_entity_poly.entity_id
_entity_poly.type
_entity_poly.pdbx_seq_one_letter_code
_entity_poly.pdbx_strand_id
1 'polypeptide(L)'
;MLLCLGARKSRLGDMKWFVKDALKYVPGVGWGMLFLDCIFVKRNWTADRASVEKTFAKVKKDNIPIWLISFLEGTRLTPTKLEASHRHMSRLNLTLTSHVMFPRTKGFVASVRGLGSHIQAVYDVTIAHEGPVLKLWELLEGKPRNVHLHVRRFPVVELPKPDSALTEWVITLFAEKERLLQQFHETGAFQVGAGL
;
A
#
# COMPACT_ATOMS: atom_id res chain seq x y z
N MET A 1 4.41 12.10 -5.46
CA MET A 1 3.04 11.92 -5.96
C MET A 1 2.02 11.84 -4.84
N LEU A 2 1.96 10.80 -3.97
CA LEU A 2 1.01 10.73 -2.84
C LEU A 2 1.15 11.95 -1.91
N LEU A 3 2.37 12.41 -1.63
CA LEU A 3 2.63 13.65 -0.88
C LEU A 3 2.01 14.88 -1.57
N CYS A 4 2.08 14.96 -2.90
CA CYS A 4 1.46 16.07 -3.62
C CYS A 4 -0.06 16.08 -3.50
N LEU A 5 -0.70 14.89 -3.52
CA LEU A 5 -2.13 14.77 -3.26
C LEU A 5 -2.50 15.21 -1.83
N GLY A 6 -1.71 14.79 -0.85
CA GLY A 6 -1.87 15.23 0.54
C GLY A 6 -1.71 16.74 0.70
N ALA A 7 -0.70 17.33 0.04
CA ALA A 7 -0.48 18.77 0.05
C ALA A 7 -1.66 19.56 -0.56
N ARG A 8 -2.14 19.14 -1.74
CA ARG A 8 -3.29 19.79 -2.41
C ARG A 8 -4.59 19.76 -1.60
N LYS A 9 -4.72 18.80 -0.69
CA LYS A 9 -5.89 18.63 0.19
C LYS A 9 -5.65 19.11 1.61
N SER A 10 -4.49 19.75 1.89
CA SER A 10 -4.05 20.15 3.24
C SER A 10 -4.08 19.02 4.26
N ARG A 11 -3.77 17.79 3.82
CA ARG A 11 -3.84 16.56 4.61
C ARG A 11 -2.49 15.86 4.81
N LEU A 12 -1.38 16.57 4.61
CA LEU A 12 -0.04 15.99 4.80
C LEU A 12 0.17 15.44 6.21
N GLY A 13 -0.31 16.15 7.23
CA GLY A 13 -0.20 15.73 8.62
C GLY A 13 -0.99 14.45 8.95
N ASP A 14 -2.03 14.16 8.16
CA ASP A 14 -2.86 12.96 8.36
C ASP A 14 -2.24 11.70 7.75
N MET A 15 -1.21 11.85 6.92
CA MET A 15 -0.58 10.74 6.20
C MET A 15 0.33 9.94 7.14
N LYS A 16 0.03 8.66 7.31
CA LYS A 16 0.81 7.72 8.12
C LYS A 16 1.24 6.55 7.25
N TRP A 17 2.45 6.04 7.48
CA TRP A 17 3.02 4.93 6.73
C TRP A 17 3.43 3.80 7.65
N PHE A 18 3.32 2.58 7.13
CA PHE A 18 4.07 1.46 7.69
C PHE A 18 5.54 1.57 7.27
N VAL A 19 6.43 1.74 8.21
CA VAL A 19 7.86 1.89 7.99
C VAL A 19 8.65 0.79 8.68
N LYS A 20 9.82 0.44 8.14
CA LYS A 20 10.68 -0.56 8.76
C LYS A 20 11.19 -0.05 10.11
N ASP A 21 11.08 -0.86 11.17
CA ASP A 21 11.50 -0.51 12.54
C ASP A 21 12.96 0.00 12.62
N ALA A 22 13.86 -0.56 11.80
CA ALA A 22 15.25 -0.11 11.75
C ALA A 22 15.42 1.37 11.32
N LEU A 23 14.43 1.98 10.67
CA LEU A 23 14.53 3.39 10.25
C LEU A 23 14.44 4.36 11.40
N LYS A 24 13.89 3.98 12.55
CA LYS A 24 13.85 4.84 13.76
C LYS A 24 15.23 5.21 14.28
N TYR A 25 16.26 4.39 13.98
CA TYR A 25 17.64 4.61 14.39
C TYR A 25 18.46 5.45 13.41
N VAL A 26 17.88 5.83 12.25
CA VAL A 26 18.56 6.69 11.28
C VAL A 26 18.42 8.14 11.73
N PRO A 27 19.53 8.84 12.05
CA PRO A 27 19.47 10.23 12.49
C PRO A 27 18.73 11.14 11.49
N GLY A 28 17.92 12.05 11.99
CA GLY A 28 17.09 12.96 11.19
C GLY A 28 15.85 12.28 10.57
N VAL A 29 16.07 11.20 9.80
CA VAL A 29 14.98 10.48 9.13
C VAL A 29 14.06 9.77 10.13
N GLY A 30 14.65 9.04 11.09
CA GLY A 30 13.89 8.31 12.11
C GLY A 30 13.09 9.25 13.00
N TRP A 31 13.68 10.36 13.39
CA TRP A 31 12.99 11.39 14.19
C TRP A 31 11.84 12.02 13.43
N GLY A 32 12.06 12.40 12.16
CA GLY A 32 10.98 12.90 11.31
C GLY A 32 9.81 11.92 11.20
N MET A 33 10.09 10.62 11.03
CA MET A 33 9.07 9.58 10.98
C MET A 33 8.34 9.38 12.33
N LEU A 34 9.04 9.56 13.46
CA LEU A 34 8.43 9.53 14.79
C LEU A 34 7.48 10.72 14.99
N PHE A 35 7.90 11.93 14.60
CA PHE A 35 7.06 13.14 14.66
C PHE A 35 5.82 13.03 13.75
N LEU A 36 5.92 12.31 12.65
CA LEU A 36 4.80 12.03 11.75
C LEU A 36 3.91 10.88 12.22
N ASP A 37 4.13 10.32 13.43
CA ASP A 37 3.41 9.16 13.96
C ASP A 37 3.37 7.97 12.97
N CYS A 38 4.46 7.73 12.25
CA CYS A 38 4.56 6.57 11.38
C CYS A 38 4.52 5.27 12.17
N ILE A 39 3.95 4.22 11.58
CA ILE A 39 3.80 2.91 12.23
C ILE A 39 5.03 2.07 11.96
N PHE A 40 5.90 1.91 12.96
CA PHE A 40 7.11 1.11 12.84
C PHE A 40 6.80 -0.38 12.96
N VAL A 41 7.25 -1.17 11.97
CA VAL A 41 7.01 -2.60 11.90
C VAL A 41 8.30 -3.38 11.65
N LYS A 42 8.49 -4.49 12.35
CA LYS A 42 9.60 -5.43 12.16
C LYS A 42 9.36 -6.37 10.97
N ARG A 43 8.18 -6.28 10.35
CA ARG A 43 7.70 -7.17 9.30
C ARG A 43 7.48 -8.62 9.78
N ASN A 44 7.35 -8.79 11.08
CA ASN A 44 6.91 -10.01 11.72
C ASN A 44 5.56 -9.72 12.38
N TRP A 45 4.47 -10.21 11.79
CA TRP A 45 3.12 -9.90 12.23
C TRP A 45 2.89 -10.24 13.71
N THR A 46 3.39 -11.37 14.19
CA THR A 46 3.24 -11.77 15.59
C THR A 46 3.87 -10.76 16.55
N ALA A 47 5.03 -10.21 16.18
CA ALA A 47 5.73 -9.22 17.00
C ALA A 47 5.15 -7.80 16.85
N ASP A 48 4.58 -7.48 15.68
CA ASP A 48 4.11 -6.14 15.36
C ASP A 48 2.66 -5.89 15.79
N ARG A 49 1.85 -6.94 15.90
CA ARG A 49 0.41 -6.87 16.14
C ARG A 49 0.04 -5.98 17.32
N ALA A 50 0.59 -6.23 18.49
CA ALA A 50 0.27 -5.47 19.70
C ALA A 50 0.61 -3.97 19.56
N SER A 51 1.73 -3.63 18.90
CA SER A 51 2.14 -2.25 18.65
C SER A 51 1.18 -1.55 17.68
N VAL A 52 0.79 -2.23 16.61
CA VAL A 52 -0.15 -1.72 15.61
C VAL A 52 -1.54 -1.49 16.24
N GLU A 53 -2.04 -2.47 17.00
CA GLU A 53 -3.32 -2.36 17.71
C GLU A 53 -3.33 -1.19 18.71
N LYS A 54 -2.24 -1.00 19.46
CA LYS A 54 -2.07 0.13 20.38
C LYS A 54 -2.11 1.48 19.65
N THR A 55 -1.45 1.56 18.48
CA THR A 55 -1.45 2.78 17.66
C THR A 55 -2.87 3.09 17.15
N PHE A 56 -3.60 2.08 16.65
CA PHE A 56 -4.97 2.28 16.19
C PHE A 56 -5.94 2.64 17.32
N ALA A 57 -5.74 2.06 18.51
CA ALA A 57 -6.51 2.44 19.69
C ALA A 57 -6.30 3.92 20.06
N LYS A 58 -5.04 4.41 20.01
CA LYS A 58 -4.72 5.83 20.22
C LYS A 58 -5.39 6.71 19.17
N VAL A 59 -5.25 6.37 17.87
CA VAL A 59 -5.86 7.12 16.76
C VAL A 59 -7.36 7.27 16.96
N LYS A 60 -8.05 6.20 17.34
CA LYS A 60 -9.50 6.25 17.61
C LYS A 60 -9.84 7.05 18.86
N LYS A 61 -9.11 6.83 19.96
CA LYS A 61 -9.35 7.51 21.24
C LYS A 61 -9.22 9.02 21.11
N ASP A 62 -8.18 9.46 20.43
CA ASP A 62 -7.84 10.88 20.30
C ASP A 62 -8.47 11.50 19.03
N ASN A 63 -9.33 10.74 18.32
CA ASN A 63 -10.00 11.13 17.07
C ASN A 63 -9.04 11.75 16.03
N ILE A 64 -7.83 11.15 15.90
CA ILE A 64 -6.78 11.66 15.00
C ILE A 64 -7.16 11.35 13.56
N PRO A 65 -7.24 12.35 12.67
CA PRO A 65 -7.46 12.09 11.25
C PRO A 65 -6.32 11.25 10.68
N ILE A 66 -6.64 10.26 9.83
CA ILE A 66 -5.63 9.35 9.30
C ILE A 66 -5.84 9.03 7.82
N TRP A 67 -4.76 9.16 7.05
CA TRP A 67 -4.57 8.57 5.74
C TRP A 67 -3.50 7.51 5.86
N LEU A 68 -3.89 6.27 6.13
CA LEU A 68 -2.95 5.16 6.28
C LEU A 68 -2.54 4.63 4.92
N ILE A 69 -1.26 4.79 4.59
CA ILE A 69 -0.68 4.31 3.34
C ILE A 69 0.02 2.98 3.60
N SER A 70 -0.39 1.95 2.85
CA SER A 70 0.15 0.60 2.98
C SER A 70 0.57 0.05 1.62
N PHE A 71 1.82 -0.41 1.53
CA PHE A 71 2.33 -1.14 0.38
C PHE A 71 2.29 -2.63 0.71
N LEU A 72 1.23 -3.30 0.26
CA LEU A 72 0.95 -4.69 0.67
C LEU A 72 1.96 -5.71 0.14
N GLU A 73 2.74 -5.38 -0.88
CA GLU A 73 3.87 -6.21 -1.32
C GLU A 73 5.00 -6.27 -0.27
N GLY A 74 5.07 -5.27 0.61
CA GLY A 74 6.03 -5.18 1.71
C GLY A 74 7.48 -4.99 1.31
N THR A 75 7.80 -4.95 0.01
CA THR A 75 9.16 -4.74 -0.52
C THR A 75 9.11 -4.28 -1.97
N ARG A 76 10.26 -3.86 -2.51
CA ARG A 76 10.41 -3.56 -3.94
C ARG A 76 10.39 -4.86 -4.73
N LEU A 77 9.76 -4.85 -5.90
CA LEU A 77 9.81 -5.93 -6.86
C LEU A 77 11.25 -6.07 -7.38
N THR A 78 11.81 -7.28 -7.27
CA THR A 78 13.09 -7.69 -7.84
C THR A 78 12.95 -9.11 -8.37
N PRO A 79 13.76 -9.57 -9.35
CA PRO A 79 13.64 -10.93 -9.90
C PRO A 79 13.61 -12.00 -8.82
N THR A 80 14.56 -12.00 -7.90
CA THR A 80 14.66 -12.99 -6.80
C THR A 80 13.41 -12.99 -5.90
N LYS A 81 12.82 -11.82 -5.64
CA LYS A 81 11.60 -11.73 -4.79
C LYS A 81 10.36 -12.12 -5.56
N LEU A 82 10.31 -11.84 -6.85
CA LEU A 82 9.23 -12.28 -7.72
C LEU A 82 9.20 -13.82 -7.78
N GLU A 83 10.35 -14.47 -7.97
CA GLU A 83 10.47 -15.93 -7.90
C GLU A 83 10.00 -16.51 -6.57
N ALA A 84 10.36 -15.86 -5.45
CA ALA A 84 9.87 -16.26 -4.12
C ALA A 84 8.34 -16.11 -3.99
N SER A 85 7.79 -15.04 -4.57
CA SER A 85 6.34 -14.83 -4.68
C SER A 85 5.68 -15.92 -5.53
N HIS A 86 6.25 -16.25 -6.69
CA HIS A 86 5.75 -17.31 -7.58
C HIS A 86 5.71 -18.67 -6.88
N ARG A 87 6.77 -19.04 -6.15
CA ARG A 87 6.79 -20.29 -5.36
C ARG A 87 5.66 -20.35 -4.33
N HIS A 88 5.33 -19.20 -3.73
CA HIS A 88 4.22 -19.11 -2.78
C HIS A 88 2.87 -19.22 -3.51
N MET A 89 2.69 -18.49 -4.60
CA MET A 89 1.47 -18.50 -5.42
C MET A 89 1.18 -19.89 -6.00
N SER A 90 2.21 -20.60 -6.49
CA SER A 90 2.07 -21.96 -7.02
C SER A 90 1.57 -22.96 -5.95
N ARG A 91 2.01 -22.80 -4.67
CA ARG A 91 1.50 -23.63 -3.57
C ARG A 91 0.03 -23.38 -3.26
N LEU A 92 -0.47 -22.21 -3.62
CA LEU A 92 -1.88 -21.81 -3.45
C LEU A 92 -2.70 -22.02 -4.71
N ASN A 93 -2.13 -22.62 -5.77
CA ASN A 93 -2.74 -22.77 -7.09
C ASN A 93 -3.27 -21.44 -7.68
N LEU A 94 -2.54 -20.33 -7.45
CA LEU A 94 -2.85 -19.01 -7.98
C LEU A 94 -2.09 -18.75 -9.29
N THR A 95 -2.69 -17.94 -10.16
CA THR A 95 -2.05 -17.46 -11.40
C THR A 95 -0.84 -16.59 -11.04
N LEU A 96 0.30 -16.87 -11.69
CA LEU A 96 1.53 -16.13 -11.48
C LEU A 96 1.43 -14.71 -12.08
N THR A 97 2.03 -13.76 -11.39
CA THR A 97 2.03 -12.34 -11.73
C THR A 97 3.43 -11.88 -12.15
N SER A 98 3.53 -10.87 -13.00
CA SER A 98 4.80 -10.32 -13.48
C SER A 98 5.07 -8.89 -12.99
N HIS A 99 4.01 -8.14 -12.74
CA HIS A 99 4.07 -6.71 -12.40
C HIS A 99 3.80 -6.43 -10.92
N VAL A 100 3.19 -7.37 -10.20
CA VAL A 100 2.94 -7.28 -8.76
C VAL A 100 3.39 -8.56 -8.05
N MET A 101 3.71 -8.46 -6.76
CA MET A 101 3.98 -9.62 -5.92
C MET A 101 2.74 -10.02 -5.10
N PHE A 102 2.75 -11.24 -4.58
CA PHE A 102 1.69 -11.70 -3.68
C PHE A 102 1.55 -10.79 -2.46
N PRO A 103 0.34 -10.30 -2.14
CA PRO A 103 0.13 -9.32 -1.09
C PRO A 103 0.26 -9.91 0.32
N ARG A 104 0.82 -9.14 1.24
CA ARG A 104 0.86 -9.43 2.68
C ARG A 104 -0.40 -8.90 3.35
N THR A 105 -1.43 -9.71 3.43
CA THR A 105 -2.78 -9.29 3.81
C THR A 105 -2.98 -9.02 5.29
N LYS A 106 -2.19 -9.67 6.18
CA LYS A 106 -2.38 -9.59 7.66
C LYS A 106 -2.40 -8.17 8.20
N GLY A 107 -1.46 -7.33 7.75
CA GLY A 107 -1.40 -5.91 8.17
C GLY A 107 -2.60 -5.10 7.68
N PHE A 108 -3.05 -5.37 6.46
CA PHE A 108 -4.24 -4.72 5.89
C PHE A 108 -5.51 -5.10 6.65
N VAL A 109 -5.74 -6.40 6.86
CA VAL A 109 -6.89 -6.91 7.62
C VAL A 109 -6.93 -6.27 9.00
N ALA A 110 -5.80 -6.27 9.72
CA ALA A 110 -5.73 -5.63 11.03
C ALA A 110 -5.99 -4.13 10.99
N SER A 111 -5.56 -3.44 9.92
CA SER A 111 -5.82 -2.00 9.77
C SER A 111 -7.30 -1.72 9.58
N VAL A 112 -7.97 -2.47 8.70
CA VAL A 112 -9.41 -2.32 8.46
C VAL A 112 -10.20 -2.65 9.73
N ARG A 113 -9.86 -3.73 10.44
CA ARG A 113 -10.54 -4.11 11.69
C ARG A 113 -10.22 -3.16 12.85
N GLY A 114 -8.93 -2.82 12.99
CA GLY A 114 -8.46 -1.97 14.08
C GLY A 114 -8.97 -0.54 14.01
N LEU A 115 -9.02 0.04 12.83
CA LEU A 115 -9.55 1.39 12.61
C LEU A 115 -11.09 1.39 12.53
N GLY A 116 -11.70 0.34 11.96
CA GLY A 116 -13.15 0.19 11.92
C GLY A 116 -13.86 1.42 11.32
N SER A 117 -14.87 1.94 12.04
CA SER A 117 -15.64 3.12 11.61
C SER A 117 -14.86 4.44 11.60
N HIS A 118 -13.62 4.45 12.11
CA HIS A 118 -12.77 5.64 12.07
C HIS A 118 -12.29 5.97 10.65
N ILE A 119 -12.23 4.99 9.75
CA ILE A 119 -11.95 5.17 8.33
C ILE A 119 -13.22 4.95 7.50
N GLN A 120 -13.42 5.77 6.47
CA GLN A 120 -14.62 5.73 5.65
C GLN A 120 -14.48 4.82 4.42
N ALA A 121 -13.28 4.77 3.85
CA ALA A 121 -13.04 4.03 2.61
C ALA A 121 -11.59 3.53 2.51
N VAL A 122 -11.42 2.49 1.72
CA VAL A 122 -10.14 2.02 1.20
C VAL A 122 -9.99 2.54 -0.22
N TYR A 123 -8.85 3.17 -0.49
CA TYR A 123 -8.46 3.60 -1.83
C TYR A 123 -7.41 2.64 -2.36
N ASP A 124 -7.78 1.89 -3.37
CA ASP A 124 -6.88 1.01 -4.10
C ASP A 124 -6.22 1.81 -5.22
N VAL A 125 -4.90 1.95 -5.14
CA VAL A 125 -4.12 2.76 -6.09
C VAL A 125 -3.17 1.85 -6.87
N THR A 126 -3.34 1.80 -8.19
CA THR A 126 -2.39 1.18 -9.11
C THR A 126 -1.56 2.27 -9.77
N ILE A 127 -0.25 2.11 -9.74
CA ILE A 127 0.70 3.12 -10.22
C ILE A 127 1.47 2.53 -11.39
N ALA A 128 1.44 3.20 -12.53
CA ALA A 128 2.28 2.89 -13.67
C ALA A 128 3.11 4.12 -14.07
N HIS A 129 4.22 3.90 -14.72
CA HIS A 129 5.10 4.95 -15.23
C HIS A 129 5.61 4.59 -16.61
N GLU A 130 5.81 5.60 -17.42
CA GLU A 130 6.43 5.44 -18.73
C GLU A 130 7.95 5.26 -18.60
N GLY A 131 8.49 4.26 -19.28
CA GLY A 131 9.93 3.97 -19.28
C GLY A 131 10.48 3.42 -17.96
N PRO A 132 11.80 3.36 -17.79
CA PRO A 132 12.46 2.75 -16.63
C PRO A 132 12.21 3.54 -15.33
N VAL A 133 12.23 2.85 -14.19
CA VAL A 133 12.13 3.48 -12.87
C VAL A 133 13.26 4.47 -12.66
N LEU A 134 12.94 5.71 -12.27
CA LEU A 134 13.95 6.73 -11.95
C LEU A 134 14.79 6.29 -10.75
N LYS A 135 16.09 6.48 -10.86
CA LYS A 135 17.01 6.39 -9.72
C LYS A 135 16.82 7.62 -8.82
N LEU A 136 17.24 7.50 -7.56
CA LEU A 136 17.10 8.58 -6.59
C LEU A 136 17.75 9.89 -7.08
N TRP A 137 18.93 9.81 -7.67
CA TRP A 137 19.63 10.97 -8.22
C TRP A 137 18.89 11.63 -9.37
N GLU A 138 18.32 10.85 -10.27
CA GLU A 138 17.51 11.36 -11.38
C GLU A 138 16.25 12.09 -10.89
N LEU A 139 15.67 11.60 -9.78
CA LEU A 139 14.56 12.27 -9.12
C LEU A 139 14.99 13.59 -8.47
N LEU A 140 16.16 13.63 -7.83
CA LEU A 140 16.72 14.84 -7.22
C LEU A 140 17.15 15.88 -8.28
N GLU A 141 17.59 15.43 -9.45
CA GLU A 141 17.88 16.26 -10.62
C GLU A 141 16.60 16.82 -11.28
N GLY A 142 15.43 16.44 -10.80
CA GLY A 142 14.15 16.92 -11.32
C GLY A 142 13.78 16.36 -12.71
N LYS A 143 14.33 15.20 -13.11
CA LYS A 143 13.99 14.60 -14.41
C LYS A 143 12.48 14.32 -14.46
N PRO A 144 11.78 14.83 -15.49
CA PRO A 144 10.35 14.62 -15.62
C PRO A 144 10.03 13.15 -15.89
N ARG A 145 8.92 12.67 -15.35
CA ARG A 145 8.38 11.33 -15.61
C ARG A 145 6.87 11.38 -15.58
N ASN A 146 6.25 10.83 -16.61
CA ASN A 146 4.81 10.62 -16.61
C ASN A 146 4.47 9.44 -15.69
N VAL A 147 3.59 9.70 -14.74
CA VAL A 147 3.08 8.69 -13.81
C VAL A 147 1.57 8.64 -13.95
N HIS A 148 1.08 7.45 -14.25
CA HIS A 148 -0.34 7.18 -14.41
C HIS A 148 -0.88 6.52 -13.16
N LEU A 149 -2.07 6.92 -12.75
CA LEU A 149 -2.75 6.41 -11.56
C LEU A 149 -4.11 5.87 -11.94
N HIS A 150 -4.36 4.64 -11.58
CA HIS A 150 -5.70 4.08 -11.53
C HIS A 150 -6.13 3.98 -10.06
N VAL A 151 -7.23 4.66 -9.70
CA VAL A 151 -7.68 4.76 -8.31
C VAL A 151 -9.12 4.25 -8.21
N ARG A 152 -9.33 3.30 -7.29
CA ARG A 152 -10.67 2.80 -6.96
C ARG A 152 -10.97 3.08 -5.49
N ARG A 153 -12.21 3.46 -5.20
CA ARG A 153 -12.67 3.72 -3.84
C ARG A 153 -13.66 2.64 -3.41
N PHE A 154 -13.39 2.04 -2.26
CA PHE A 154 -14.26 1.03 -1.64
C PHE A 154 -14.70 1.51 -0.26
N PRO A 155 -16.00 1.78 -0.03
CA PRO A 155 -16.51 2.09 1.29
C PRO A 155 -16.21 0.95 2.27
N VAL A 156 -15.76 1.28 3.50
CA VAL A 156 -15.40 0.24 4.48
C VAL A 156 -16.61 -0.62 4.85
N VAL A 157 -17.81 -0.05 4.80
CA VAL A 157 -19.05 -0.77 5.10
C VAL A 157 -19.38 -1.87 4.10
N GLU A 158 -18.88 -1.77 2.87
CA GLU A 158 -19.08 -2.73 1.79
C GLU A 158 -17.99 -3.83 1.77
N LEU A 159 -16.92 -3.68 2.55
CA LEU A 159 -15.85 -4.66 2.58
C LEU A 159 -16.31 -5.97 3.24
N PRO A 160 -15.77 -7.12 2.79
CA PRO A 160 -16.09 -8.41 3.39
C PRO A 160 -15.85 -8.41 4.91
N LYS A 161 -16.84 -8.88 5.68
CA LYS A 161 -16.78 -8.91 7.15
C LYS A 161 -15.84 -10.00 7.70
N PRO A 162 -15.84 -11.27 7.20
CA PRO A 162 -14.88 -12.28 7.66
C PRO A 162 -13.44 -11.93 7.23
N ASP A 163 -12.45 -12.19 8.10
CA ASP A 163 -11.03 -11.89 7.80
C ASP A 163 -10.50 -12.73 6.63
N SER A 164 -10.97 -13.98 6.48
CA SER A 164 -10.66 -14.82 5.33
C SER A 164 -11.17 -14.20 4.03
N ALA A 165 -12.44 -13.80 4.00
CA ALA A 165 -13.03 -13.16 2.82
C ALA A 165 -12.38 -11.81 2.50
N LEU A 166 -11.99 -11.02 3.51
CA LEU A 166 -11.24 -9.78 3.29
C LEU A 166 -9.83 -10.06 2.74
N THR A 167 -9.21 -11.16 3.17
CA THR A 167 -7.92 -11.62 2.61
C THR A 167 -8.06 -12.02 1.15
N GLU A 168 -9.07 -12.80 0.79
CA GLU A 168 -9.37 -13.22 -0.59
C GLU A 168 -9.68 -12.01 -1.47
N TRP A 169 -10.45 -11.04 -0.95
CA TRP A 169 -10.73 -9.79 -1.65
C TRP A 169 -9.45 -9.03 -2.00
N VAL A 170 -8.47 -8.92 -1.09
CA VAL A 170 -7.17 -8.30 -1.39
C VAL A 170 -6.41 -9.08 -2.47
N ILE A 171 -6.43 -10.41 -2.41
CA ILE A 171 -5.76 -11.25 -3.42
C ILE A 171 -6.38 -11.01 -4.80
N THR A 172 -7.72 -10.94 -4.88
CA THR A 172 -8.44 -10.61 -6.12
C THR A 172 -8.07 -9.23 -6.65
N LEU A 173 -7.99 -8.20 -5.76
CA LEU A 173 -7.53 -6.87 -6.16
C LEU A 173 -6.13 -6.90 -6.78
N PHE A 174 -5.23 -7.73 -6.25
CA PHE A 174 -3.87 -7.84 -6.79
C PHE A 174 -3.84 -8.56 -8.14
N ALA A 175 -4.70 -9.54 -8.37
CA ALA A 175 -4.88 -10.15 -9.69
C ALA A 175 -5.42 -9.14 -10.72
N GLU A 176 -6.33 -8.26 -10.31
CA GLU A 176 -6.82 -7.17 -11.16
C GLU A 176 -5.74 -6.11 -11.43
N LYS A 177 -4.90 -5.78 -10.43
CA LYS A 177 -3.75 -4.88 -10.63
C LYS A 177 -2.75 -5.45 -11.65
N GLU A 178 -2.47 -6.75 -11.59
CA GLU A 178 -1.63 -7.41 -12.59
C GLU A 178 -2.18 -7.18 -13.99
N ARG A 179 -3.47 -7.44 -14.21
CA ARG A 179 -4.13 -7.23 -15.49
C ARG A 179 -4.09 -5.77 -15.95
N LEU A 180 -4.35 -4.82 -15.04
CA LEU A 180 -4.29 -3.39 -15.33
C LEU A 180 -2.88 -2.94 -15.73
N LEU A 181 -1.86 -3.44 -15.06
CA LEU A 181 -0.46 -3.11 -15.38
C LEU A 181 -0.01 -3.76 -16.68
N GLN A 182 -0.38 -5.02 -16.94
CA GLN A 182 -0.13 -5.67 -18.21
C GLN A 182 -0.74 -4.87 -19.36
N GLN A 183 -2.02 -4.50 -19.24
CA GLN A 183 -2.70 -3.69 -20.23
C GLN A 183 -2.01 -2.33 -20.44
N PHE A 184 -1.59 -1.67 -19.35
CA PHE A 184 -0.85 -0.42 -19.44
C PHE A 184 0.47 -0.58 -20.21
N HIS A 185 1.21 -1.67 -19.99
CA HIS A 185 2.46 -1.95 -20.71
C HIS A 185 2.23 -2.22 -22.20
N GLU A 186 1.07 -2.76 -22.57
CA GLU A 186 0.70 -3.01 -23.97
C GLU A 186 0.18 -1.75 -24.68
N THR A 187 -0.57 -0.89 -23.99
CA THR A 187 -1.31 0.23 -24.60
C THR A 187 -0.81 1.62 -24.22
N GLY A 188 0.03 1.74 -23.21
CA GLY A 188 0.52 3.02 -22.68
C GLY A 188 -0.50 3.76 -21.78
N ALA A 189 -1.69 3.21 -21.54
CA ALA A 189 -2.73 3.85 -20.75
C ALA A 189 -3.54 2.84 -19.95
N PHE A 190 -4.06 3.26 -18.79
CA PHE A 190 -5.13 2.52 -18.13
C PHE A 190 -6.42 2.76 -18.91
N GLN A 191 -7.05 1.69 -19.40
CA GLN A 191 -8.39 1.83 -19.95
C GLN A 191 -9.35 2.14 -18.81
N VAL A 192 -9.99 3.29 -18.89
CA VAL A 192 -11.11 3.65 -18.02
C VAL A 192 -12.25 2.73 -18.44
N GLY A 193 -12.55 1.71 -17.65
CA GLY A 193 -13.74 0.90 -17.86
C GLY A 193 -14.94 1.84 -17.86
N ALA A 194 -15.72 1.81 -18.91
CA ALA A 194 -17.06 2.40 -18.92
C ALA A 194 -17.87 1.67 -17.86
N GLY A 195 -18.05 2.30 -16.69
CA GLY A 195 -18.86 1.72 -15.63
C GLY A 195 -18.47 2.22 -14.23
N LEU A 196 -18.99 3.36 -13.87
CA LEU A 196 -19.65 3.66 -12.59
C LEU A 196 -20.62 4.79 -12.83
#